data_d7a17abd41355c2e5e44aabe4daab802
#
_entry.id   d7a17abd41355c2e5e44aabe4daab802
#
_cell.length_a   1.000
_cell.length_b   1.000
_cell.length_c   1.000
_cell.angle_alpha   90.00
_cell.angle_beta   90.00
_cell.angle_gamma   90.00
#
_symmetry.space_group_name_H-M   'P 1'
#
loop_
_entity.id
_entity.type
_entity.pdbx_description
1 polymer ?
#
loop_
_entity_poly.entity_id
_entity_poly.type
_entity_poly.pdbx_seq_one_letter_code
_entity_poly.pdbx_strand_id
1 'polypeptide(L)'
;YVDHVRDQALANIQLFIYRNRNANNGNRYSLDFIGNENFKEKNISLNLDTNPKMTRDEIRNELKKKIELGLVYFIIETEISKKINITYDSSFLSDEIESSSDRWKNWVFQSSGDAYFENETSRKKSNINLQFDADKVTDKIKLQFDLDFERANNRYENDDDIFISKRNRKSFSMKSVWSLNQKWSAGFSAGASSDTYQNIDFRYHILPAIEYSFFPYNEFVRREMVINYRIGYGYRNYIERTIYDKLKEDVYVHFLNFETRFRQPWGEINTNLSGKSFLQDPDKYSICLLYTSDAADDGYR
;
A
#
# COMPACT_ATOMS: atom_id res chain seq x y z
N TYR A 1 -25.65 -6.35 -26.49
CA TYR A 1 -24.50 -5.56 -26.98
C TYR A 1 -24.29 -4.42 -25.98
N VAL A 2 -23.10 -4.31 -25.42
CA VAL A 2 -22.66 -3.17 -24.62
C VAL A 2 -21.70 -2.40 -25.51
N ASP A 3 -22.12 -1.21 -25.93
CA ASP A 3 -21.26 -0.34 -26.73
C ASP A 3 -20.34 0.45 -25.80
N HIS A 4 -19.07 0.47 -26.14
CA HIS A 4 -18.07 1.28 -25.45
C HIS A 4 -18.15 2.73 -25.95
N VAL A 5 -18.47 3.66 -25.07
CA VAL A 5 -18.58 5.08 -25.40
C VAL A 5 -17.27 5.78 -25.03
N ARG A 6 -16.70 6.54 -25.97
CA ARG A 6 -15.45 7.29 -25.72
C ARG A 6 -15.67 8.51 -24.81
N ASP A 7 -16.82 9.18 -24.97
CA ASP A 7 -17.15 10.33 -24.15
C ASP A 7 -17.82 9.86 -22.85
N GLN A 8 -17.15 10.10 -21.73
CA GLN A 8 -17.65 9.71 -20.40
C GLN A 8 -18.99 10.38 -20.07
N ALA A 9 -19.25 11.59 -20.58
CA ALA A 9 -20.50 12.30 -20.34
C ALA A 9 -21.70 11.60 -20.99
N LEU A 10 -21.49 10.80 -22.04
CA LEU A 10 -22.52 10.05 -22.75
C LEU A 10 -22.68 8.61 -22.22
N ALA A 11 -21.88 8.20 -21.26
CA ALA A 11 -21.92 6.85 -20.72
C ALA A 11 -23.09 6.69 -19.73
N ASN A 12 -23.99 5.76 -20.01
CA ASN A 12 -25.07 5.42 -19.07
C ASN A 12 -24.60 4.69 -17.83
N ILE A 13 -23.47 3.98 -17.92
CA ILE A 13 -22.84 3.26 -16.81
C ILE A 13 -21.34 3.51 -16.92
N GLN A 14 -20.75 3.94 -15.83
CA GLN A 14 -19.29 4.07 -15.68
C GLN A 14 -18.78 2.94 -14.80
N LEU A 15 -17.71 2.29 -15.24
CA LEU A 15 -17.05 1.23 -14.51
C LEU A 15 -15.66 1.69 -14.09
N PHE A 16 -15.40 1.67 -12.80
CA PHE A 16 -14.08 1.88 -12.22
C PHE A 16 -13.52 0.56 -11.71
N ILE A 17 -12.30 0.24 -12.10
CA ILE A 17 -11.62 -0.98 -11.65
C ILE A 17 -10.37 -0.58 -10.89
N TYR A 18 -10.33 -0.91 -9.60
CA TYR A 18 -9.20 -0.66 -8.73
C TYR A 18 -8.52 -1.97 -8.37
N ARG A 19 -7.21 -1.93 -8.28
CA ARG A 19 -6.41 -3.09 -7.91
C ARG A 19 -5.62 -2.78 -6.65
N ASN A 20 -5.86 -3.55 -5.60
CA ASN A 20 -5.08 -3.53 -4.37
C ASN A 20 -4.49 -4.91 -4.11
N ARG A 21 -3.37 -4.97 -3.41
CA ARG A 21 -2.79 -6.26 -2.99
C ARG A 21 -3.68 -6.84 -1.88
N ASN A 22 -4.07 -8.11 -2.01
CA ASN A 22 -4.84 -8.78 -0.97
C ASN A 22 -3.92 -9.50 0.04
N ALA A 23 -4.50 -9.98 1.15
CA ALA A 23 -3.77 -10.64 2.22
C ALA A 23 -3.06 -11.94 1.79
N ASN A 24 -3.48 -12.56 0.68
CA ASN A 24 -2.93 -13.80 0.15
C ASN A 24 -1.85 -13.58 -0.92
N ASN A 25 -1.24 -12.40 -0.94
CA ASN A 25 -0.23 -12.00 -1.93
C ASN A 25 -0.72 -11.98 -3.40
N GLY A 26 -2.04 -12.13 -3.61
CA GLY A 26 -2.72 -11.88 -4.87
C GLY A 26 -3.18 -10.43 -4.97
N ASN A 27 -4.17 -10.19 -5.82
CA ASN A 27 -4.78 -8.87 -5.94
C ASN A 27 -6.28 -8.94 -5.64
N ARG A 28 -6.79 -7.91 -5.00
CA ARG A 28 -8.22 -7.62 -4.93
C ARG A 28 -8.53 -6.58 -5.99
N TYR A 29 -9.42 -6.91 -6.89
CA TYR A 29 -10.00 -5.97 -7.84
C TYR A 29 -11.36 -5.55 -7.31
N SER A 30 -11.55 -4.26 -7.12
CA SER A 30 -12.83 -3.66 -6.79
C SER A 30 -13.40 -3.03 -8.05
N LEU A 31 -14.60 -3.44 -8.43
CA LEU A 31 -15.30 -3.00 -9.63
C LEU A 31 -16.51 -2.17 -9.17
N ASP A 32 -16.44 -0.86 -9.34
CA ASP A 32 -17.52 0.07 -8.99
C ASP A 32 -18.26 0.47 -10.25
N PHE A 33 -19.52 0.11 -10.33
CA PHE A 33 -20.43 0.49 -11.40
C PHE A 33 -21.28 1.65 -10.93
N ILE A 34 -21.22 2.74 -11.63
CA ILE A 34 -21.97 3.97 -11.35
C ILE A 34 -22.92 4.24 -12.50
N GLY A 35 -24.22 4.29 -12.20
CA GLY A 35 -25.23 4.63 -13.17
C GLY A 35 -25.33 6.13 -13.38
N ASN A 36 -25.43 6.55 -14.65
CA ASN A 36 -25.71 7.93 -15.06
C ASN A 36 -27.05 7.98 -15.79
N GLU A 37 -27.57 9.15 -16.01
CA GLU A 37 -28.84 9.41 -16.74
C GLU A 37 -29.99 8.50 -16.31
N ASN A 38 -30.34 7.51 -17.14
CA ASN A 38 -31.43 6.58 -16.90
C ASN A 38 -31.21 5.63 -15.72
N PHE A 39 -29.95 5.50 -15.27
CA PHE A 39 -29.55 4.66 -14.15
C PHE A 39 -29.04 5.48 -12.96
N LYS A 40 -29.36 6.76 -12.92
CA LYS A 40 -28.99 7.66 -11.80
C LYS A 40 -29.49 7.07 -10.49
N GLU A 41 -28.64 7.03 -9.48
CA GLU A 41 -28.87 6.37 -8.16
C GLU A 41 -28.62 4.86 -8.10
N LYS A 42 -28.41 4.18 -9.22
CA LYS A 42 -28.01 2.77 -9.21
C LYS A 42 -26.50 2.67 -9.19
N ASN A 43 -25.97 2.14 -8.10
CA ASN A 43 -24.56 1.87 -7.95
C ASN A 43 -24.38 0.47 -7.37
N ILE A 44 -23.41 -0.28 -7.87
CA ILE A 44 -23.03 -1.57 -7.32
C ILE A 44 -21.53 -1.72 -7.31
N SER A 45 -20.99 -2.28 -6.25
CA SER A 45 -19.57 -2.60 -6.11
C SER A 45 -19.40 -4.11 -6.01
N LEU A 46 -18.57 -4.68 -6.85
CA LEU A 46 -18.20 -6.10 -6.84
C LEU A 46 -16.71 -6.23 -6.55
N ASN A 47 -16.35 -7.26 -5.80
CA ASN A 47 -14.95 -7.58 -5.54
C ASN A 47 -14.56 -8.90 -6.19
N LEU A 48 -13.34 -8.96 -6.70
CA LEU A 48 -12.69 -10.16 -7.18
C LEU A 48 -11.35 -10.31 -6.48
N ASP A 49 -11.20 -11.34 -5.67
CA ASP A 49 -9.92 -11.72 -5.10
C ASP A 49 -9.23 -12.73 -6.01
N THR A 50 -7.98 -12.45 -6.34
CA THR A 50 -7.16 -13.33 -7.17
C THR A 50 -6.09 -14.03 -6.35
N ASN A 51 -5.75 -15.24 -6.76
CA ASN A 51 -4.63 -15.99 -6.20
C ASN A 51 -3.33 -15.57 -6.93
N PRO A 52 -2.18 -15.46 -6.27
CA PRO A 52 -0.89 -15.16 -6.90
C PRO A 52 -0.46 -16.15 -7.98
N LYS A 53 -1.04 -17.37 -7.97
CA LYS A 53 -0.78 -18.39 -8.99
C LYS A 53 -1.59 -18.22 -10.28
N MET A 54 -2.58 -17.36 -10.29
CA MET A 54 -3.41 -17.10 -11.48
C MET A 54 -2.60 -16.39 -12.55
N THR A 55 -2.75 -16.88 -13.77
CA THR A 55 -2.20 -16.23 -14.96
C THR A 55 -2.95 -14.95 -15.30
N ARG A 56 -2.34 -14.09 -16.12
CA ARG A 56 -3.01 -12.86 -16.58
C ARG A 56 -4.31 -13.15 -17.34
N ASP A 57 -4.36 -14.25 -18.09
CA ASP A 57 -5.54 -14.65 -18.83
C ASP A 57 -6.67 -15.14 -17.94
N GLU A 58 -6.36 -15.91 -16.92
CA GLU A 58 -7.35 -16.33 -15.90
C GLU A 58 -7.92 -15.11 -15.17
N ILE A 59 -7.07 -14.18 -14.74
CA ILE A 59 -7.51 -12.94 -14.08
C ILE A 59 -8.42 -12.13 -15.03
N ARG A 60 -8.05 -12.01 -16.30
CA ARG A 60 -8.86 -11.29 -17.31
C ARG A 60 -10.23 -11.95 -17.52
N ASN A 61 -10.27 -13.26 -17.57
CA ASN A 61 -11.53 -13.99 -17.74
C ASN A 61 -12.45 -13.86 -16.51
N GLU A 62 -11.90 -13.93 -15.31
CA GLU A 62 -12.66 -13.70 -14.08
C GLU A 62 -13.15 -12.25 -13.96
N LEU A 63 -12.33 -11.28 -14.33
CA LEU A 63 -12.74 -9.87 -14.40
C LEU A 63 -13.89 -9.69 -15.42
N LYS A 64 -13.80 -10.31 -16.59
CA LYS A 64 -14.86 -10.27 -17.61
C LYS A 64 -16.17 -10.79 -17.03
N LYS A 65 -16.17 -11.95 -16.38
CA LYS A 65 -17.37 -12.53 -15.72
C LYS A 65 -17.95 -11.58 -14.66
N LYS A 66 -17.09 -10.95 -13.85
CA LYS A 66 -17.53 -9.98 -12.84
C LYS A 66 -18.12 -8.71 -13.46
N ILE A 67 -17.56 -8.24 -14.57
CA ILE A 67 -18.10 -7.10 -15.32
C ILE A 67 -19.48 -7.45 -15.89
N GLU A 68 -19.62 -8.60 -16.52
CA GLU A 68 -20.90 -9.08 -17.04
C GLU A 68 -21.96 -9.17 -15.94
N LEU A 69 -21.61 -9.73 -14.80
CA LEU A 69 -22.49 -9.81 -13.65
C LEU A 69 -22.93 -8.44 -13.11
N GLY A 70 -21.99 -7.48 -13.01
CA GLY A 70 -22.29 -6.11 -12.60
C GLY A 70 -23.23 -5.40 -13.58
N LEU A 71 -23.06 -5.61 -14.87
CA LEU A 71 -23.93 -5.03 -15.90
C LEU A 71 -25.35 -5.60 -15.87
N VAL A 72 -25.54 -6.88 -15.50
CA VAL A 72 -26.87 -7.48 -15.36
C VAL A 72 -27.71 -6.68 -14.36
N TYR A 73 -27.13 -6.17 -13.27
CA TYR A 73 -27.83 -5.35 -12.27
C TYR A 73 -28.55 -4.12 -12.88
N PHE A 74 -27.93 -3.48 -13.89
CA PHE A 74 -28.52 -2.32 -14.57
C PHE A 74 -29.53 -2.72 -15.63
N ILE A 75 -29.36 -3.87 -16.27
CA ILE A 75 -30.15 -4.30 -17.40
C ILE A 75 -31.46 -4.99 -16.95
N ILE A 76 -31.49 -5.52 -15.73
CA ILE A 76 -32.62 -6.37 -15.26
C ILE A 76 -33.98 -5.67 -15.28
N GLU A 77 -34.03 -4.34 -15.15
CA GLU A 77 -35.25 -3.54 -15.20
C GLU A 77 -35.53 -2.92 -16.58
N THR A 78 -34.70 -3.22 -17.57
CA THR A 78 -34.90 -2.74 -18.94
C THR A 78 -35.59 -3.78 -19.83
N GLU A 79 -36.12 -3.35 -20.98
CA GLU A 79 -36.67 -4.26 -22.00
C GLU A 79 -35.65 -5.30 -22.49
N ILE A 80 -34.34 -5.03 -22.32
CA ILE A 80 -33.26 -5.95 -22.70
C ILE A 80 -33.30 -7.21 -21.84
N SER A 81 -33.77 -7.12 -20.59
CA SER A 81 -33.88 -8.26 -19.67
C SER A 81 -34.70 -9.41 -20.24
N LYS A 82 -35.74 -9.11 -21.05
CA LYS A 82 -36.57 -10.10 -21.72
C LYS A 82 -35.83 -10.94 -22.77
N LYS A 83 -34.65 -10.47 -23.21
CA LYS A 83 -33.80 -11.13 -24.21
C LYS A 83 -32.57 -11.83 -23.60
N ILE A 84 -32.38 -11.72 -22.28
CA ILE A 84 -31.24 -12.32 -21.60
C ILE A 84 -31.68 -13.71 -21.06
N ASN A 85 -30.99 -14.73 -21.53
CA ASN A 85 -31.09 -16.07 -20.92
C ASN A 85 -29.86 -16.26 -20.02
N ILE A 86 -30.09 -16.36 -18.70
CA ILE A 86 -29.06 -16.71 -17.75
C ILE A 86 -29.08 -18.23 -17.62
N THR A 87 -28.07 -18.90 -18.18
CA THR A 87 -27.88 -20.34 -18.00
C THR A 87 -26.93 -20.56 -16.85
N TYR A 88 -27.36 -21.38 -15.91
CA TYR A 88 -26.54 -21.81 -14.78
C TYR A 88 -26.01 -23.22 -15.08
N ASP A 89 -24.69 -23.34 -15.12
CA ASP A 89 -24.04 -24.64 -15.24
C ASP A 89 -23.89 -25.24 -13.84
N SER A 90 -24.72 -26.26 -13.56
CA SER A 90 -24.71 -26.93 -12.26
C SER A 90 -23.44 -27.75 -11.99
N SER A 91 -22.60 -27.96 -12.99
CA SER A 91 -21.30 -28.62 -12.81
C SER A 91 -20.36 -27.86 -11.90
N PHE A 92 -20.52 -26.55 -11.77
CA PHE A 92 -19.76 -25.72 -10.82
C PHE A 92 -20.13 -25.92 -9.34
N LEU A 93 -21.24 -26.63 -9.04
CA LEU A 93 -21.55 -26.97 -7.65
C LEU A 93 -20.83 -28.22 -7.16
N SER A 94 -20.27 -29.01 -8.06
CA SER A 94 -19.53 -30.24 -7.71
C SER A 94 -18.04 -30.03 -7.50
N ASP A 95 -17.46 -28.98 -8.06
CA ASP A 95 -16.23 -28.47 -7.53
C ASP A 95 -16.59 -27.74 -6.22
N GLU A 96 -16.68 -28.50 -5.12
CA GLU A 96 -16.44 -27.94 -3.81
C GLU A 96 -15.26 -26.98 -4.02
N ILE A 97 -15.54 -25.67 -3.92
CA ILE A 97 -14.50 -24.75 -3.53
C ILE A 97 -13.97 -25.42 -2.29
N GLU A 98 -12.87 -26.21 -2.44
CA GLU A 98 -12.00 -26.42 -1.32
C GLU A 98 -11.72 -25.00 -0.87
N SER A 99 -12.51 -24.53 0.09
CA SER A 99 -12.15 -23.43 0.93
C SER A 99 -10.86 -23.95 1.54
N SER A 100 -9.76 -23.70 0.86
CA SER A 100 -8.46 -24.01 1.41
C SER A 100 -8.47 -23.27 2.72
N SER A 101 -8.75 -24.01 3.78
CA SER A 101 -8.79 -23.44 5.12
C SER A 101 -7.48 -22.69 5.22
N ASP A 102 -7.57 -21.35 5.28
CA ASP A 102 -6.36 -20.53 5.33
C ASP A 102 -5.57 -20.97 6.56
N ARG A 103 -4.64 -21.90 6.31
CA ARG A 103 -3.76 -22.50 7.33
C ARG A 103 -3.02 -21.43 8.11
N TRP A 104 -2.77 -20.29 7.50
CA TRP A 104 -2.00 -19.19 8.04
C TRP A 104 -2.87 -18.09 8.68
N LYS A 105 -4.19 -18.24 8.67
CA LYS A 105 -5.13 -17.31 9.31
C LYS A 105 -4.85 -15.85 8.93
N ASN A 106 -4.81 -15.57 7.63
CA ASN A 106 -4.54 -14.28 7.00
C ASN A 106 -3.10 -13.75 7.16
N TRP A 107 -2.14 -14.59 7.53
CA TRP A 107 -0.74 -14.23 7.47
C TRP A 107 -0.17 -14.45 6.09
N VAL A 108 0.57 -13.47 5.61
CA VAL A 108 1.36 -13.51 4.37
C VAL A 108 2.81 -13.29 4.73
N PHE A 109 3.66 -14.22 4.33
CA PHE A 109 5.09 -14.13 4.52
C PHE A 109 5.77 -13.94 3.18
N GLN A 110 6.70 -13.01 3.11
CA GLN A 110 7.51 -12.77 1.95
C GLN A 110 8.98 -12.73 2.39
N SER A 111 9.84 -13.40 1.64
CA SER A 111 11.28 -13.24 1.80
C SER A 111 11.91 -12.96 0.45
N SER A 112 12.86 -12.07 0.42
CA SER A 112 13.64 -11.73 -0.75
C SER A 112 15.11 -11.60 -0.37
N GLY A 113 15.98 -11.90 -1.32
CA GLY A 113 17.42 -11.74 -1.13
C GLY A 113 18.09 -11.52 -2.46
N ASP A 114 19.05 -10.63 -2.47
CA ASP A 114 19.93 -10.40 -3.60
C ASP A 114 21.38 -10.32 -3.14
N ALA A 115 22.29 -10.77 -4.00
CA ALA A 115 23.71 -10.66 -3.80
C ALA A 115 24.38 -10.20 -5.10
N TYR A 116 25.21 -9.18 -4.99
CA TYR A 116 25.97 -8.65 -6.09
C TYR A 116 27.47 -8.68 -5.76
N PHE A 117 28.25 -9.30 -6.61
CA PHE A 117 29.70 -9.39 -6.50
C PHE A 117 30.36 -8.87 -7.77
N GLU A 118 31.34 -8.01 -7.61
CA GLU A 118 32.17 -7.47 -8.68
C GLU A 118 33.63 -7.55 -8.26
N ASN A 119 34.48 -8.07 -9.13
CA ASN A 119 35.90 -8.18 -8.86
C ASN A 119 36.68 -7.75 -10.12
N GLU A 120 37.17 -6.53 -10.10
CA GLU A 120 38.04 -5.93 -11.10
C GLU A 120 39.39 -5.56 -10.48
N THR A 121 40.38 -5.26 -11.27
CA THR A 121 41.72 -4.90 -10.79
C THR A 121 41.69 -3.70 -9.85
N SER A 122 40.91 -2.66 -10.20
CA SER A 122 40.80 -1.39 -9.46
C SER A 122 39.55 -1.30 -8.57
N ARG A 123 38.62 -2.30 -8.63
CA ARG A 123 37.37 -2.22 -7.92
C ARG A 123 36.85 -3.58 -7.50
N LYS A 124 36.56 -3.71 -6.19
CA LYS A 124 35.92 -4.93 -5.65
C LYS A 124 34.68 -4.51 -4.89
N LYS A 125 33.52 -5.10 -5.23
CA LYS A 125 32.27 -4.86 -4.54
C LYS A 125 31.63 -6.17 -4.11
N SER A 126 31.02 -6.13 -2.93
CA SER A 126 30.21 -7.21 -2.40
C SER A 126 29.01 -6.60 -1.67
N ASN A 127 27.83 -6.77 -2.25
CA ASN A 127 26.57 -6.27 -1.66
C ASN A 127 25.65 -7.47 -1.45
N ILE A 128 25.11 -7.60 -0.26
CA ILE A 128 24.14 -8.62 0.12
C ILE A 128 22.97 -7.92 0.80
N ASN A 129 21.76 -8.14 0.30
CA ASN A 129 20.51 -7.65 0.88
C ASN A 129 19.59 -8.84 1.14
N LEU A 130 19.01 -8.87 2.35
CA LEU A 130 18.01 -9.84 2.75
C LEU A 130 16.84 -9.09 3.36
N GLN A 131 15.63 -9.45 2.96
CA GLN A 131 14.40 -8.88 3.48
C GLN A 131 13.43 -10.00 3.83
N PHE A 132 12.75 -9.83 4.95
CA PHE A 132 11.68 -10.70 5.39
C PHE A 132 10.51 -9.86 5.89
N ASP A 133 9.33 -10.10 5.31
CA ASP A 133 8.10 -9.41 5.63
C ASP A 133 7.05 -10.41 6.12
N ALA A 134 6.27 -10.02 7.12
CA ALA A 134 5.13 -10.77 7.61
C ALA A 134 3.95 -9.82 7.81
N ASP A 135 2.90 -10.03 7.02
CA ASP A 135 1.71 -9.21 7.02
C ASP A 135 0.49 -10.01 7.44
N LYS A 136 -0.35 -9.42 8.27
CA LYS A 136 -1.69 -9.91 8.56
C LYS A 136 -2.69 -8.79 8.41
N VAL A 137 -3.68 -8.99 7.56
CA VAL A 137 -4.74 -8.01 7.33
C VAL A 137 -6.10 -8.68 7.48
N THR A 138 -6.90 -8.15 8.36
CA THR A 138 -8.31 -8.51 8.57
C THR A 138 -9.15 -7.25 8.63
N ASP A 139 -10.47 -7.35 8.67
CA ASP A 139 -11.36 -6.19 8.81
C ASP A 139 -11.11 -5.38 10.10
N LYS A 140 -10.54 -6.01 11.13
CA LYS A 140 -10.35 -5.41 12.44
C LYS A 140 -8.92 -5.06 12.78
N ILE A 141 -7.95 -5.80 12.21
CA ILE A 141 -6.53 -5.69 12.59
C ILE A 141 -5.66 -5.74 11.36
N LYS A 142 -4.69 -4.83 11.32
CA LYS A 142 -3.55 -4.86 10.39
C LYS A 142 -2.26 -4.96 11.20
N LEU A 143 -1.48 -6.02 10.96
CA LEU A 143 -0.15 -6.21 11.54
C LEU A 143 0.85 -6.31 10.39
N GLN A 144 1.97 -5.63 10.52
CA GLN A 144 3.08 -5.66 9.58
C GLN A 144 4.38 -5.76 10.35
N PHE A 145 5.26 -6.64 9.90
CA PHE A 145 6.60 -6.83 10.44
C PHE A 145 7.57 -6.88 9.27
N ASP A 146 8.62 -6.10 9.35
CA ASP A 146 9.66 -6.06 8.33
C ASP A 146 11.02 -6.24 9.01
N LEU A 147 11.84 -7.10 8.43
CA LEU A 147 13.23 -7.33 8.81
C LEU A 147 14.10 -7.13 7.59
N ASP A 148 15.05 -6.19 7.68
CA ASP A 148 16.01 -5.92 6.62
C ASP A 148 17.43 -6.12 7.12
N PHE A 149 18.25 -6.70 6.27
CA PHE A 149 19.68 -6.82 6.46
C PHE A 149 20.38 -6.40 5.17
N GLU A 150 21.27 -5.43 5.26
CA GLU A 150 22.11 -4.97 4.17
C GLU A 150 23.57 -4.99 4.60
N ARG A 151 24.42 -5.58 3.79
CA ARG A 151 25.87 -5.51 3.94
C ARG A 151 26.51 -5.14 2.61
N ALA A 152 27.16 -3.99 2.56
CA ALA A 152 27.92 -3.55 1.41
C ALA A 152 29.39 -3.34 1.80
N ASN A 153 30.27 -3.88 0.98
CA ASN A 153 31.73 -3.71 1.11
C ASN A 153 32.28 -3.35 -0.26
N ASN A 154 32.74 -2.11 -0.42
CA ASN A 154 33.26 -1.59 -1.66
C ASN A 154 34.72 -1.17 -1.43
N ARG A 155 35.62 -1.73 -2.20
CA ARG A 155 37.05 -1.39 -2.23
C ARG A 155 37.37 -0.80 -3.59
N TYR A 156 37.97 0.34 -3.59
CA TYR A 156 38.51 1.03 -4.76
C TYR A 156 39.99 1.17 -4.59
N GLU A 157 40.76 0.79 -5.61
CA GLU A 157 42.22 0.82 -5.63
C GLU A 157 42.66 1.69 -6.80
N ASN A 158 43.33 2.78 -6.51
CA ASN A 158 43.98 3.64 -7.47
C ASN A 158 45.48 3.56 -7.22
N ASP A 159 46.33 3.95 -8.17
CA ASP A 159 47.78 3.69 -8.17
C ASP A 159 48.48 3.92 -6.82
N ASP A 160 48.04 4.90 -6.02
CA ASP A 160 48.65 5.23 -4.72
C ASP A 160 47.69 5.11 -3.52
N ASP A 161 46.37 4.93 -3.74
CA ASP A 161 45.35 4.99 -2.67
C ASP A 161 44.37 3.84 -2.71
N ILE A 162 44.07 3.30 -1.52
CA ILE A 162 43.01 2.32 -1.33
C ILE A 162 41.89 2.95 -0.52
N PHE A 163 40.70 3.07 -1.12
CA PHE A 163 39.51 3.51 -0.44
C PHE A 163 38.56 2.30 -0.16
N ILE A 164 38.19 2.14 1.12
CA ILE A 164 37.27 1.08 1.55
C ILE A 164 36.01 1.72 2.17
N SER A 165 34.87 1.45 1.56
CA SER A 165 33.57 1.83 2.10
C SER A 165 32.82 0.57 2.56
N LYS A 166 32.45 0.54 3.84
CA LYS A 166 31.68 -0.55 4.44
C LYS A 166 30.36 0.01 4.96
N ARG A 167 29.27 -0.65 4.60
CA ARG A 167 27.95 -0.36 5.14
C ARG A 167 27.37 -1.64 5.71
N ASN A 168 26.93 -1.58 6.95
CA ASN A 168 26.11 -2.61 7.57
C ASN A 168 24.84 -1.92 8.08
N ARG A 169 23.72 -2.41 7.60
CA ARG A 169 22.40 -1.97 8.07
C ARG A 169 21.60 -3.18 8.51
N LYS A 170 20.97 -3.04 9.64
CA LYS A 170 19.98 -3.99 10.16
C LYS A 170 18.78 -3.18 10.61
N SER A 171 17.59 -3.58 10.24
CA SER A 171 16.38 -2.91 10.68
C SER A 171 15.27 -3.91 10.97
N PHE A 172 14.54 -3.62 12.01
CA PHE A 172 13.27 -4.24 12.34
C PHE A 172 12.23 -3.15 12.44
N SER A 173 11.11 -3.33 11.79
CA SER A 173 9.94 -2.48 11.97
C SER A 173 8.70 -3.31 12.25
N MET A 174 7.80 -2.73 13.03
CA MET A 174 6.50 -3.29 13.36
C MET A 174 5.46 -2.19 13.30
N LYS A 175 4.33 -2.48 12.66
CA LYS A 175 3.15 -1.62 12.66
C LYS A 175 1.93 -2.44 13.02
N SER A 176 1.14 -1.94 13.97
CA SER A 176 -0.13 -2.53 14.37
C SER A 176 -1.21 -1.47 14.33
N VAL A 177 -2.35 -1.79 13.67
CA VAL A 177 -3.51 -0.90 13.54
C VAL A 177 -4.76 -1.70 13.86
N TRP A 178 -5.62 -1.14 14.69
CA TRP A 178 -6.93 -1.69 15.06
C TRP A 178 -8.04 -0.75 14.60
N SER A 179 -8.98 -1.27 13.85
CA SER A 179 -10.23 -0.57 13.54
C SER A 179 -11.12 -0.54 14.77
N LEU A 180 -11.37 0.65 15.33
CA LEU A 180 -12.27 0.84 16.46
C LEU A 180 -13.73 0.89 15.99
N ASN A 181 -13.97 1.53 14.85
CA ASN A 181 -15.26 1.59 14.15
C ASN A 181 -15.03 1.99 12.68
N GLN A 182 -16.10 2.36 11.95
CA GLN A 182 -16.02 2.72 10.53
C GLN A 182 -15.21 3.99 10.22
N LYS A 183 -14.87 4.80 11.24
CA LYS A 183 -14.18 6.09 11.06
C LYS A 183 -12.94 6.25 11.94
N TRP A 184 -12.80 5.45 12.98
CA TRP A 184 -11.69 5.56 13.90
C TRP A 184 -10.83 4.32 13.89
N SER A 185 -9.53 4.52 13.84
CA SER A 185 -8.54 3.49 14.12
C SER A 185 -7.50 3.99 15.12
N ALA A 186 -6.93 3.06 15.85
CA ALA A 186 -5.80 3.30 16.73
C ALA A 186 -4.70 2.30 16.42
N GLY A 187 -3.47 2.67 16.70
CA GLY A 187 -2.36 1.78 16.42
C GLY A 187 -1.07 2.26 17.04
N PHE A 188 -0.02 1.56 16.74
CA PHE A 188 1.33 2.01 17.01
C PHE A 188 2.31 1.48 15.96
N SER A 189 3.43 2.17 15.82
CA SER A 189 4.60 1.65 15.13
C SER A 189 5.78 1.62 16.10
N ALA A 190 6.59 0.58 15.98
CA ALA A 190 7.84 0.46 16.69
C ALA A 190 8.93 0.02 15.72
N GLY A 191 10.16 0.40 15.98
CA GLY A 191 11.27 -0.02 15.14
C GLY A 191 12.58 0.07 15.88
N ALA A 192 13.53 -0.78 15.47
CA ALA A 192 14.90 -0.76 15.93
C ALA A 192 15.84 -0.92 14.73
N SER A 193 16.94 -0.19 14.71
CA SER A 193 17.91 -0.33 13.62
C SER A 193 19.31 0.08 14.02
N SER A 194 20.27 -0.43 13.24
CA SER A 194 21.67 -0.04 13.23
C SER A 194 22.06 0.29 11.78
N ASP A 195 22.81 1.35 11.55
CA ASP A 195 23.27 1.73 10.20
C ASP A 195 24.60 2.49 10.30
N THR A 196 25.68 1.83 9.89
CA THR A 196 27.04 2.43 9.96
C THR A 196 27.18 3.64 9.06
N TYR A 197 26.43 3.73 7.95
CA TYR A 197 26.48 4.88 7.04
C TYR A 197 25.83 6.13 7.66
N GLN A 198 24.80 5.93 8.50
CA GLN A 198 24.13 7.02 9.21
C GLN A 198 24.76 7.34 10.56
N ASN A 199 25.91 6.76 10.89
CA ASN A 199 26.56 6.89 12.19
C ASN A 199 25.69 6.37 13.35
N ILE A 200 24.81 5.40 13.11
CA ILE A 200 23.89 4.83 14.10
C ILE A 200 24.39 3.44 14.52
N ASP A 201 24.87 3.33 15.75
CA ASP A 201 25.17 2.06 16.38
C ASP A 201 23.85 1.32 16.69
N PHE A 202 22.94 2.02 17.37
CA PHE A 202 21.61 1.49 17.67
C PHE A 202 20.59 2.64 17.82
N ARG A 203 19.41 2.46 17.26
CA ARG A 203 18.26 3.34 17.50
C ARG A 203 16.99 2.50 17.63
N TYR A 204 16.06 2.99 18.43
CA TYR A 204 14.69 2.48 18.44
C TYR A 204 13.70 3.62 18.60
N HIS A 205 12.45 3.33 18.26
CA HIS A 205 11.33 4.25 18.44
C HIS A 205 10.05 3.49 18.73
N ILE A 206 9.12 4.15 19.41
CA ILE A 206 7.75 3.71 19.62
C ILE A 206 6.85 4.92 19.41
N LEU A 207 5.86 4.77 18.50
CA LEU A 207 4.96 5.82 18.03
C LEU A 207 3.51 5.34 18.09
N PRO A 208 2.80 5.46 19.21
CA PRO A 208 1.35 5.32 19.24
C PRO A 208 0.69 6.34 18.31
N ALA A 209 -0.43 5.94 17.74
CA ALA A 209 -1.16 6.68 16.72
C ALA A 209 -2.67 6.57 16.90
N ILE A 210 -3.36 7.63 16.52
CA ILE A 210 -4.81 7.63 16.35
C ILE A 210 -5.14 8.25 14.99
N GLU A 211 -6.14 7.71 14.32
CA GLU A 211 -6.57 8.16 13.01
C GLU A 211 -8.08 8.33 12.98
N TYR A 212 -8.50 9.39 12.34
CA TYR A 212 -9.90 9.66 12.05
C TYR A 212 -10.11 9.77 10.53
N SER A 213 -11.03 8.98 10.01
CA SER A 213 -11.49 9.04 8.63
C SER A 213 -12.79 9.82 8.54
N PHE A 214 -12.83 10.87 7.71
CA PHE A 214 -14.04 11.66 7.49
C PHE A 214 -15.11 10.86 6.74
N PHE A 215 -14.66 9.96 5.87
CA PHE A 215 -15.52 9.01 5.15
C PHE A 215 -15.42 7.61 5.77
N PRO A 216 -16.48 6.81 5.71
CA PRO A 216 -16.40 5.41 6.13
C PRO A 216 -15.34 4.64 5.35
N TYR A 217 -14.66 3.68 5.99
CA TYR A 217 -13.59 2.90 5.37
C TYR A 217 -14.03 2.09 4.13
N ASN A 218 -15.29 1.77 3.99
CA ASN A 218 -15.81 1.11 2.79
C ASN A 218 -15.83 2.01 1.54
N GLU A 219 -15.68 3.33 1.72
CA GLU A 219 -15.63 4.30 0.62
C GLU A 219 -14.21 4.68 0.19
N PHE A 220 -13.16 4.18 0.89
CA PHE A 220 -11.78 4.60 0.69
C PHE A 220 -11.26 4.43 -0.74
N VAL A 221 -11.90 3.56 -1.52
CA VAL A 221 -11.57 3.32 -2.93
C VAL A 221 -11.86 4.56 -3.79
N ARG A 222 -12.96 5.27 -3.48
CA ARG A 222 -13.43 6.45 -4.23
C ARG A 222 -13.01 7.76 -3.61
N ARG A 223 -13.10 7.83 -2.28
CA ARG A 223 -12.78 9.02 -1.52
C ARG A 223 -12.22 8.65 -0.16
N GLU A 224 -11.10 9.23 0.12
CA GLU A 224 -10.41 9.10 1.40
C GLU A 224 -10.07 10.49 1.89
N MET A 225 -10.33 10.76 3.14
CA MET A 225 -9.89 11.95 3.84
C MET A 225 -9.63 11.54 5.26
N VAL A 226 -8.37 11.54 5.65
CA VAL A 226 -7.95 11.07 6.97
C VAL A 226 -7.06 12.08 7.65
N ILE A 227 -7.17 12.16 8.95
CA ILE A 227 -6.24 12.87 9.82
C ILE A 227 -5.62 11.84 10.77
N ASN A 228 -4.31 11.77 10.79
CA ASN A 228 -3.53 10.85 11.60
C ASN A 228 -2.61 11.63 12.53
N TYR A 229 -2.73 11.40 13.82
CA TYR A 229 -1.85 11.96 14.82
C TYR A 229 -1.01 10.86 15.47
N ARG A 230 0.30 11.09 15.54
CA ARG A 230 1.27 10.20 16.17
C ARG A 230 2.10 11.00 17.15
N ILE A 231 2.37 10.41 18.29
CA ILE A 231 3.29 10.95 19.28
C ILE A 231 4.21 9.84 19.72
N GLY A 232 5.46 10.12 20.04
CA GLY A 232 6.29 9.03 20.51
C GLY A 232 7.68 9.43 20.92
N TYR A 233 8.37 8.40 21.32
CA TYR A 233 9.70 8.43 21.84
C TYR A 233 10.65 7.62 20.95
N GLY A 234 11.86 8.15 20.79
CA GLY A 234 12.96 7.48 20.13
C GLY A 234 14.26 7.68 20.90
N TYR A 235 15.09 6.67 20.89
CA TYR A 235 16.45 6.70 21.41
C TYR A 235 17.44 6.44 20.29
N ARG A 236 18.57 7.15 20.31
CA ARG A 236 19.67 6.97 19.37
C ARG A 236 20.99 6.85 20.12
N ASN A 237 21.79 5.86 19.75
CA ASN A 237 23.17 5.72 20.13
C ASN A 237 24.02 5.83 18.85
N TYR A 238 24.96 6.70 18.84
CA TYR A 238 25.82 6.98 17.68
C TYR A 238 27.15 6.23 17.80
N ILE A 239 27.72 5.81 16.69
CA ILE A 239 29.05 5.18 16.63
C ILE A 239 30.12 6.19 17.01
N GLU A 240 30.01 7.38 16.43
CA GLU A 240 30.91 8.50 16.67
C GLU A 240 30.12 9.75 17.09
N ARG A 241 30.76 10.69 17.77
CA ARG A 241 30.12 11.95 18.16
C ARG A 241 29.56 12.69 16.95
N THR A 242 28.34 13.15 17.09
CA THR A 242 27.71 14.00 16.07
C THR A 242 28.34 15.39 16.04
N ILE A 243 28.02 16.19 15.02
CA ILE A 243 28.42 17.60 14.92
C ILE A 243 27.92 18.46 16.10
N TYR A 244 26.94 17.95 16.88
CA TYR A 244 26.41 18.57 18.11
C TYR A 244 27.03 17.97 19.38
N ASP A 245 28.15 17.27 19.25
CA ASP A 245 28.87 16.61 20.35
C ASP A 245 28.07 15.58 21.13
N LYS A 246 27.13 14.92 20.49
CA LYS A 246 26.27 13.89 21.09
C LYS A 246 26.70 12.49 20.70
N LEU A 247 26.80 11.57 21.65
CA LEU A 247 26.91 10.12 21.45
C LEU A 247 25.57 9.42 21.62
N LYS A 248 24.67 10.00 22.44
CA LYS A 248 23.34 9.46 22.72
C LYS A 248 22.33 10.59 22.67
N GLU A 249 21.11 10.26 22.26
CA GLU A 249 20.04 11.24 22.17
C GLU A 249 18.68 10.60 22.40
N ASP A 250 17.91 11.21 23.31
CA ASP A 250 16.49 10.93 23.47
C ASP A 250 15.69 11.93 22.65
N VAL A 251 14.72 11.43 21.91
CA VAL A 251 13.92 12.23 20.96
C VAL A 251 12.45 12.01 21.23
N TYR A 252 11.75 13.06 21.61
CA TYR A 252 10.29 13.06 21.72
C TYR A 252 9.72 13.85 20.54
N VAL A 253 8.86 13.20 19.77
CA VAL A 253 8.33 13.78 18.52
C VAL A 253 6.83 13.60 18.44
N HIS A 254 6.20 14.50 17.71
CA HIS A 254 4.84 14.27 17.26
C HIS A 254 4.70 14.58 15.77
N PHE A 255 3.72 13.94 15.16
CA PHE A 255 3.40 14.07 13.75
C PHE A 255 1.91 14.28 13.62
N LEU A 256 1.55 15.21 12.75
CA LEU A 256 0.19 15.37 12.28
C LEU A 256 0.21 15.18 10.76
N ASN A 257 -0.59 14.26 10.27
CA ASN A 257 -0.73 14.00 8.85
C ASN A 257 -2.18 14.14 8.44
N PHE A 258 -2.42 14.91 7.38
CA PHE A 258 -3.71 15.03 6.73
C PHE A 258 -3.57 14.56 5.29
N GLU A 259 -4.33 13.53 4.95
CA GLU A 259 -4.27 12.88 3.65
C GLU A 259 -5.64 12.87 3.00
N THR A 260 -5.69 13.25 1.73
CA THR A 260 -6.91 13.17 0.93
C THR A 260 -6.62 12.46 -0.38
N ARG A 261 -7.58 11.63 -0.79
CA ARG A 261 -7.61 11.00 -2.08
C ARG A 261 -9.03 11.05 -2.61
N PHE A 262 -9.20 11.66 -3.76
CA PHE A 262 -10.48 11.72 -4.46
C PHE A 262 -10.31 11.14 -5.85
N ARG A 263 -11.06 10.09 -6.14
CA ARG A 263 -11.13 9.46 -7.46
C ARG A 263 -12.49 9.74 -8.05
N GLN A 264 -12.49 10.42 -9.17
CA GLN A 264 -13.68 10.86 -9.88
C GLN A 264 -13.55 10.46 -11.36
N PRO A 265 -14.64 10.46 -12.15
CA PRO A 265 -14.58 10.19 -13.59
C PRO A 265 -13.58 11.04 -14.35
N TRP A 266 -13.35 12.27 -13.88
CA TRP A 266 -12.44 13.22 -14.50
C TRP A 266 -10.96 13.06 -14.07
N GLY A 267 -10.67 12.19 -13.10
CA GLY A 267 -9.30 11.95 -12.65
C GLY A 267 -9.16 11.68 -11.15
N GLU A 268 -7.92 11.65 -10.69
CA GLU A 268 -7.54 11.42 -9.29
C GLU A 268 -6.79 12.62 -8.74
N ILE A 269 -7.16 13.04 -7.53
CA ILE A 269 -6.44 14.05 -6.74
C ILE A 269 -5.96 13.39 -5.45
N ASN A 270 -4.67 13.50 -5.20
CA ASN A 270 -4.05 13.08 -3.94
C ASN A 270 -3.36 14.28 -3.30
N THR A 271 -3.61 14.49 -2.01
CA THR A 271 -2.93 15.51 -1.22
C THR A 271 -2.48 14.91 0.09
N ASN A 272 -1.24 15.16 0.46
CA ASN A 272 -0.67 14.79 1.75
C ASN A 272 -0.02 16.02 2.37
N LEU A 273 -0.57 16.49 3.48
CA LEU A 273 -0.01 17.54 4.31
C LEU A 273 0.50 16.92 5.60
N SER A 274 1.80 16.98 5.83
CA SER A 274 2.41 16.44 7.02
C SER A 274 3.17 17.50 7.81
N GLY A 275 2.98 17.50 9.11
CA GLY A 275 3.71 18.30 10.07
C GLY A 275 4.42 17.41 11.08
N LYS A 276 5.63 17.79 11.45
CA LYS A 276 6.45 17.15 12.47
C LYS A 276 7.08 18.20 13.34
N SER A 277 7.08 17.99 14.66
CA SER A 277 7.83 18.82 15.59
C SER A 277 8.44 17.96 16.70
N PHE A 278 9.49 18.49 17.33
CA PHE A 278 10.10 17.90 18.52
C PHE A 278 9.45 18.50 19.77
N LEU A 279 8.98 17.64 20.68
CA LEU A 279 8.34 18.11 21.91
C LEU A 279 9.33 18.83 22.84
N GLN A 280 10.62 18.51 22.74
CA GLN A 280 11.69 19.13 23.53
C GLN A 280 12.11 20.50 22.97
N ASP A 281 11.85 20.75 21.69
CA ASP A 281 12.25 21.96 20.99
C ASP A 281 11.21 22.23 19.86
N PRO A 282 10.06 22.82 20.18
CA PRO A 282 8.99 23.06 19.22
C PRO A 282 9.37 23.96 18.04
N ASP A 283 10.40 24.79 18.19
CA ASP A 283 10.91 25.64 17.11
C ASP A 283 11.53 24.81 15.98
N LYS A 284 11.91 23.58 16.27
CA LYS A 284 12.36 22.62 15.28
C LYS A 284 11.19 21.83 14.72
N TYR A 285 10.57 22.38 13.70
CA TYR A 285 9.48 21.73 13.00
C TYR A 285 9.76 21.58 11.51
N SER A 286 8.98 20.72 10.88
CA SER A 286 8.97 20.50 9.44
C SER A 286 7.54 20.37 8.97
N ILE A 287 7.21 21.07 7.88
CA ILE A 287 5.92 20.96 7.20
C ILE A 287 6.21 20.55 5.76
N CYS A 288 5.51 19.53 5.28
CA CYS A 288 5.62 19.06 3.92
C CYS A 288 4.22 18.94 3.31
N LEU A 289 4.04 19.52 2.12
CA LEU A 289 2.86 19.37 1.30
C LEU A 289 3.23 18.66 0.02
N LEU A 290 2.61 17.51 -0.22
CA LEU A 290 2.69 16.78 -1.47
C LEU A 290 1.30 16.79 -2.10
N TYR A 291 1.23 17.24 -3.35
CA TYR A 291 0.01 17.23 -4.14
C TYR A 291 0.30 16.58 -5.48
N THR A 292 -0.57 15.67 -5.87
CA THR A 292 -0.56 15.07 -7.21
C THR A 292 -1.97 15.09 -7.77
N SER A 293 -2.10 15.41 -9.05
CA SER A 293 -3.34 15.27 -9.79
C SER A 293 -3.05 14.53 -11.09
N ASP A 294 -3.91 13.57 -11.41
CA ASP A 294 -3.90 12.83 -12.65
C ASP A 294 -5.26 13.05 -13.31
N ALA A 295 -5.28 13.76 -14.42
CA ALA A 295 -6.49 13.91 -15.22
C ALA A 295 -6.71 12.61 -15.98
N ALA A 296 -7.96 12.17 -16.07
CA ALA A 296 -8.31 11.10 -17.00
C ALA A 296 -7.84 11.54 -18.40
N ASP A 297 -6.95 10.73 -19.00
CA ASP A 297 -6.40 11.02 -20.33
C ASP A 297 -7.58 11.00 -21.32
N ASP A 298 -8.10 12.17 -21.62
CA ASP A 298 -9.03 12.36 -22.73
C ASP A 298 -8.21 12.07 -23.99
N GLY A 299 -8.21 10.80 -24.39
CA GLY A 299 -7.44 10.29 -25.50
C GLY A 299 -7.65 11.07 -26.81
N TYR A 300 -7.16 12.29 -26.86
CA TYR A 300 -6.89 13.00 -28.08
C TYR A 300 -5.60 12.47 -28.69
N ARG A 301 -5.74 11.37 -29.42
CA ARG A 301 -4.95 11.05 -30.62
C ARG A 301 -5.66 10.03 -31.47
#